data_aedb48e7e985840277e8cf38dad9f234
#
_entry.id   aedb48e7e985840277e8cf38dad9f234
#
_cell.length_a   1.000
_cell.length_b   1.000
_cell.length_c   1.000
_cell.angle_alpha   90.00
_cell.angle_beta   90.00
_cell.angle_gamma   90.00
#
_symmetry.space_group_name_H-M   'P 1'
#
loop_
_entity.id
_entity.type
_entity.pdbx_description
1 polymer ?
#
loop_
_entity_poly.entity_id
_entity_poly.type
_entity_poly.pdbx_seq_one_letter_code
_entity_poly.pdbx_strand_id
1 'polypeptide(L)'
;MDYLDRVKEEFTRQADTFAVHAIKADEKVESRFQGAIGDAGKGVLLDVACGPGVVTAALAQNAARITAFDATPAMLEKARARCEEAGLANVEFREGDAQAMPFADATFDGIVTRLAIHHFAEPAKVMSEMYRVLKPGGCAVIVDVIVSDNAEEAALQNAIEIIRDPTHIRMLPEAELFSKIKDAGFTIQDISGWDKDREFEEWCGIANDAQRIGPLRTIARTLARDGRHAGFGLSVNDQDELVFLHRWRLIVADKPAA
;
A
#
# COMPACT_ATOMS: atom_id res chain seq x y z
N MET A 1 22.93 -5.67 -7.11
CA MET A 1 22.00 -4.97 -6.20
C MET A 1 20.78 -5.86 -6.07
N ASP A 2 20.48 -6.28 -4.88
CA ASP A 2 19.29 -7.06 -4.55
C ASP A 2 18.02 -6.22 -4.81
N TYR A 3 16.85 -6.88 -4.93
CA TYR A 3 15.59 -6.18 -5.13
C TYR A 3 15.27 -5.25 -3.94
N LEU A 4 15.48 -5.72 -2.71
CA LEU A 4 15.24 -4.94 -1.49
C LEU A 4 16.14 -3.70 -1.42
N ASP A 5 17.39 -3.80 -1.88
CA ASP A 5 18.30 -2.66 -1.97
C ASP A 5 17.76 -1.57 -2.91
N ARG A 6 17.21 -1.98 -4.07
CA ARG A 6 16.59 -1.03 -5.02
C ARG A 6 15.35 -0.35 -4.44
N VAL A 7 14.53 -1.11 -3.71
CA VAL A 7 13.36 -0.56 -3.01
C VAL A 7 13.80 0.48 -1.99
N LYS A 8 14.78 0.18 -1.16
CA LYS A 8 15.34 1.11 -0.16
C LYS A 8 15.90 2.38 -0.80
N GLU A 9 16.68 2.25 -1.87
CA GLU A 9 17.26 3.38 -2.59
C GLU A 9 16.19 4.30 -3.17
N GLU A 10 15.21 3.73 -3.88
CA GLU A 10 14.17 4.48 -4.56
C GLU A 10 13.23 5.17 -3.55
N PHE A 11 12.77 4.47 -2.52
CA PHE A 11 11.93 5.08 -1.49
C PHE A 11 12.69 6.09 -0.61
N THR A 12 14.01 5.94 -0.45
CA THR A 12 14.83 7.00 0.17
C THR A 12 14.83 8.26 -0.70
N ARG A 13 14.98 8.11 -2.02
CA ARG A 13 14.94 9.23 -2.97
C ARG A 13 13.57 9.93 -3.00
N GLN A 14 12.49 9.16 -2.86
CA GLN A 14 11.11 9.66 -2.92
C GLN A 14 10.55 10.10 -1.56
N ALA A 15 11.27 9.89 -0.44
CA ALA A 15 10.71 10.00 0.92
C ALA A 15 10.00 11.35 1.19
N ASP A 16 10.58 12.47 0.74
CA ASP A 16 10.01 13.80 0.96
C ASP A 16 8.72 14.02 0.15
N THR A 17 8.75 13.73 -1.15
CA THR A 17 7.58 13.87 -2.02
C THR A 17 6.49 12.89 -1.64
N PHE A 18 6.85 11.65 -1.34
CA PHE A 18 5.91 10.61 -0.94
C PHE A 18 5.20 10.96 0.37
N ALA A 19 5.92 11.49 1.38
CA ALA A 19 5.34 11.87 2.67
C ALA A 19 4.23 12.94 2.53
N VAL A 20 4.39 13.89 1.60
CA VAL A 20 3.38 14.93 1.31
C VAL A 20 2.17 14.33 0.60
N HIS A 21 2.39 13.47 -0.41
CA HIS A 21 1.31 12.89 -1.22
C HIS A 21 0.55 11.78 -0.50
N ALA A 22 1.20 11.03 0.40
CA ALA A 22 0.57 9.94 1.14
C ALA A 22 -0.60 10.43 2.03
N ILE A 23 -0.54 11.68 2.52
CA ILE A 23 -1.63 12.31 3.29
C ILE A 23 -2.79 12.65 2.35
N LYS A 24 -2.51 13.26 1.21
CA LYS A 24 -3.52 13.66 0.21
C LYS A 24 -4.17 12.47 -0.48
N ALA A 25 -3.49 11.32 -0.46
CA ALA A 25 -3.95 10.13 -1.15
C ALA A 25 -5.30 9.60 -0.62
N ASP A 26 -5.56 9.74 0.68
CA ASP A 26 -6.82 9.30 1.29
C ASP A 26 -7.16 10.13 2.54
N GLU A 27 -8.00 11.14 2.38
CA GLU A 27 -8.47 11.99 3.49
C GLU A 27 -9.29 11.24 4.55
N LYS A 28 -9.78 10.04 4.21
CA LYS A 28 -10.57 9.18 5.10
C LYS A 28 -9.77 8.01 5.67
N VAL A 29 -8.44 8.01 5.52
CA VAL A 29 -7.60 6.89 5.94
C VAL A 29 -7.81 6.52 7.40
N GLU A 30 -7.86 7.52 8.28
CA GLU A 30 -8.07 7.32 9.71
C GLU A 30 -9.38 6.58 10.00
N SER A 31 -10.52 7.13 9.55
CA SER A 31 -11.83 6.54 9.81
C SER A 31 -12.00 5.16 9.16
N ARG A 32 -11.40 4.93 8.00
CA ARG A 32 -11.45 3.63 7.32
C ARG A 32 -10.70 2.55 8.10
N PHE A 33 -9.46 2.84 8.52
CA PHE A 33 -8.67 1.86 9.25
C PHE A 33 -9.17 1.65 10.67
N GLN A 34 -9.57 2.70 11.38
CA GLN A 34 -10.18 2.56 12.71
C GLN A 34 -11.49 1.77 12.66
N GLY A 35 -12.35 2.04 11.67
CA GLY A 35 -13.59 1.28 11.48
C GLY A 35 -13.35 -0.18 11.09
N ALA A 36 -12.39 -0.44 10.21
CA ALA A 36 -12.12 -1.79 9.71
C ALA A 36 -11.45 -2.70 10.74
N ILE A 37 -10.51 -2.18 11.54
CA ILE A 37 -9.77 -2.97 12.51
C ILE A 37 -10.60 -3.27 13.79
N GLY A 38 -11.65 -2.49 14.03
CA GLY A 38 -12.58 -2.70 15.15
C GLY A 38 -11.90 -2.74 16.51
N ASP A 39 -12.33 -3.67 17.37
CA ASP A 39 -11.80 -3.80 18.74
C ASP A 39 -10.33 -4.24 18.79
N ALA A 40 -9.82 -4.94 17.80
CA ALA A 40 -8.39 -5.26 17.69
C ALA A 40 -7.52 -4.00 17.67
N GLY A 41 -8.07 -2.88 17.17
CA GLY A 41 -7.42 -1.58 17.13
C GLY A 41 -7.01 -0.98 18.48
N LYS A 42 -7.54 -1.50 19.58
CA LYS A 42 -7.17 -1.12 20.96
C LYS A 42 -5.98 -1.90 21.52
N GLY A 43 -5.57 -2.96 20.84
CA GLY A 43 -4.51 -3.88 21.25
C GLY A 43 -3.10 -3.48 20.82
N VAL A 44 -2.25 -4.50 20.63
CA VAL A 44 -0.90 -4.38 20.11
C VAL A 44 -0.94 -4.58 18.60
N LEU A 45 -0.56 -3.56 17.85
CA LEU A 45 -0.70 -3.50 16.39
C LEU A 45 0.63 -3.56 15.65
N LEU A 46 0.58 -4.03 14.41
CA LEU A 46 1.67 -3.95 13.44
C LEU A 46 1.20 -3.25 12.16
N ASP A 47 1.92 -2.21 11.74
CA ASP A 47 1.74 -1.56 10.44
C ASP A 47 2.88 -2.02 9.51
N VAL A 48 2.56 -2.90 8.56
CA VAL A 48 3.53 -3.56 7.66
C VAL A 48 3.75 -2.70 6.43
N ALA A 49 5.01 -2.37 6.14
CA ALA A 49 5.42 -1.41 5.13
C ALA A 49 4.71 -0.06 5.37
N CYS A 50 4.92 0.49 6.57
CA CYS A 50 4.20 1.66 7.08
C CYS A 50 4.49 2.95 6.30
N GLY A 51 5.56 2.98 5.49
CA GLY A 51 6.00 4.16 4.77
C GLY A 51 6.17 5.36 5.71
N PRO A 52 5.64 6.56 5.36
CA PRO A 52 5.75 7.76 6.18
C PRO A 52 4.77 7.80 7.37
N GLY A 53 4.20 6.65 7.77
CA GLY A 53 3.46 6.47 9.03
C GLY A 53 2.04 7.04 9.05
N VAL A 54 1.36 7.16 7.91
CA VAL A 54 -0.01 7.73 7.86
C VAL A 54 -1.00 6.85 8.61
N VAL A 55 -0.99 5.53 8.37
CA VAL A 55 -1.86 4.58 9.07
C VAL A 55 -1.39 4.37 10.50
N THR A 56 -0.07 4.31 10.72
CA THR A 56 0.52 4.23 12.07
C THR A 56 -0.01 5.34 12.96
N ALA A 57 0.08 6.60 12.54
CA ALA A 57 -0.37 7.74 13.33
C ALA A 57 -1.89 7.73 13.58
N ALA A 58 -2.68 7.32 12.57
CA ALA A 58 -4.13 7.21 12.70
C ALA A 58 -4.55 6.16 13.74
N LEU A 59 -3.89 5.00 13.77
CA LEU A 59 -4.22 3.91 14.69
C LEU A 59 -3.61 4.08 16.08
N ALA A 60 -2.45 4.73 16.20
CA ALA A 60 -1.78 4.97 17.46
C ALA A 60 -2.64 5.76 18.48
N GLN A 61 -3.60 6.54 18.00
CA GLN A 61 -4.52 7.29 18.85
C GLN A 61 -5.35 6.40 19.80
N ASN A 62 -5.65 5.16 19.36
CA ASN A 62 -6.50 4.23 20.09
C ASN A 62 -5.78 2.94 20.54
N ALA A 63 -4.64 2.63 19.92
CA ALA A 63 -3.89 1.41 20.19
C ALA A 63 -3.19 1.45 21.55
N ALA A 64 -3.10 0.31 22.22
CA ALA A 64 -2.22 0.17 23.39
C ALA A 64 -0.75 0.39 22.98
N ARG A 65 -0.35 -0.15 21.84
CA ARG A 65 0.96 0.05 21.20
C ARG A 65 0.87 -0.30 19.71
N ILE A 66 1.63 0.39 18.86
CA ILE A 66 1.76 0.03 17.45
C ILE A 66 3.23 -0.01 17.05
N THR A 67 3.60 -1.03 16.27
CA THR A 67 4.91 -1.12 15.63
C THR A 67 4.78 -0.67 14.18
N ALA A 68 5.47 0.39 13.82
CA ALA A 68 5.67 0.85 12.45
C ALA A 68 6.87 0.09 11.85
N PHE A 69 6.60 -0.78 10.89
CA PHE A 69 7.58 -1.67 10.30
C PHE A 69 7.78 -1.37 8.82
N ASP A 70 8.99 -1.02 8.43
CA ASP A 70 9.34 -0.70 7.03
C ASP A 70 10.77 -1.11 6.72
N ALA A 71 11.05 -1.41 5.47
CA ALA A 71 12.40 -1.74 5.02
C ALA A 71 13.29 -0.50 4.85
N THR A 72 12.70 0.70 4.70
CA THR A 72 13.39 1.93 4.31
C THR A 72 13.59 2.85 5.52
N PRO A 73 14.83 3.06 6.02
CA PRO A 73 15.10 3.96 7.14
C PRO A 73 14.54 5.37 6.96
N ALA A 74 14.67 5.95 5.76
CA ALA A 74 14.15 7.28 5.47
C ALA A 74 12.62 7.38 5.63
N MET A 75 11.87 6.32 5.33
CA MET A 75 10.43 6.24 5.59
C MET A 75 10.13 6.19 7.09
N LEU A 76 10.89 5.39 7.85
CA LEU A 76 10.75 5.33 9.32
C LEU A 76 11.07 6.67 9.99
N GLU A 77 12.02 7.45 9.47
CA GLU A 77 12.27 8.82 9.95
C GLU A 77 11.07 9.73 9.74
N LYS A 78 10.42 9.66 8.55
CA LYS A 78 9.19 10.41 8.28
C LYS A 78 8.03 9.97 9.18
N ALA A 79 7.90 8.65 9.38
CA ALA A 79 6.88 8.11 10.29
C ALA A 79 7.10 8.56 11.74
N ARG A 80 8.35 8.57 12.20
CA ARG A 80 8.73 9.06 13.53
C ARG A 80 8.38 10.54 13.70
N ALA A 81 8.81 11.39 12.77
CA ALA A 81 8.52 12.82 12.81
C ALA A 81 7.01 13.09 12.87
N ARG A 82 6.22 12.38 12.06
CA ARG A 82 4.76 12.47 12.07
C ARG A 82 4.14 12.11 13.41
N CYS A 83 4.59 11.00 14.02
CA CYS A 83 4.06 10.56 15.32
C CYS A 83 4.48 11.51 16.45
N GLU A 84 5.70 12.03 16.42
CA GLU A 84 6.18 13.02 17.38
C GLU A 84 5.39 14.34 17.30
N GLU A 85 5.15 14.84 16.08
CA GLU A 85 4.32 16.04 15.84
C GLU A 85 2.88 15.86 16.35
N ALA A 86 2.36 14.62 16.27
CA ALA A 86 1.05 14.26 16.79
C ALA A 86 1.03 13.92 18.30
N GLY A 87 2.18 13.98 18.99
CA GLY A 87 2.29 13.67 20.42
C GLY A 87 2.08 12.19 20.78
N LEU A 88 2.31 11.27 19.84
CA LEU A 88 2.08 9.84 20.01
C LEU A 88 3.33 9.16 20.59
N ALA A 89 3.25 8.65 21.81
CA ALA A 89 4.35 8.04 22.53
C ALA A 89 4.33 6.50 22.53
N ASN A 90 3.27 5.89 22.00
CA ASN A 90 3.03 4.44 21.99
C ASN A 90 3.43 3.76 20.68
N VAL A 91 4.32 4.37 19.90
CA VAL A 91 4.77 3.89 18.60
C VAL A 91 6.21 3.37 18.69
N GLU A 92 6.44 2.13 18.26
CA GLU A 92 7.75 1.54 18.07
C GLU A 92 8.09 1.54 16.56
N PHE A 93 9.31 1.90 16.20
CA PHE A 93 9.77 1.92 14.80
C PHE A 93 10.82 0.84 14.59
N ARG A 94 10.56 -0.05 13.62
CA ARG A 94 11.41 -1.21 13.37
C ARG A 94 11.73 -1.35 11.88
N GLU A 95 13.02 -1.38 11.54
CA GLU A 95 13.47 -1.70 10.18
C GLU A 95 13.45 -3.22 9.96
N GLY A 96 13.03 -3.64 8.74
CA GLY A 96 13.14 -5.04 8.31
C GLY A 96 12.40 -5.36 7.03
N ASP A 97 12.63 -6.60 6.56
CA ASP A 97 11.96 -7.15 5.38
C ASP A 97 10.61 -7.79 5.78
N ALA A 98 9.54 -7.37 5.13
CA ALA A 98 8.20 -7.94 5.35
C ALA A 98 8.10 -9.42 4.97
N GLN A 99 9.03 -9.95 4.16
CA GLN A 99 9.10 -11.35 3.80
C GLN A 99 9.76 -12.23 4.89
N ALA A 100 10.36 -11.64 5.93
CA ALA A 100 11.01 -12.33 7.04
C ALA A 100 10.94 -11.46 8.31
N MET A 101 9.75 -11.32 8.88
CA MET A 101 9.49 -10.41 9.99
C MET A 101 10.17 -10.89 11.29
N PRO A 102 10.96 -10.02 11.99
CA PRO A 102 11.70 -10.40 13.19
C PRO A 102 10.82 -10.39 14.45
N PHE A 103 9.61 -10.93 14.34
CA PHE A 103 8.65 -11.01 15.43
C PHE A 103 8.30 -12.47 15.73
N ALA A 104 7.99 -12.76 16.98
CA ALA A 104 7.49 -14.08 17.38
C ALA A 104 6.09 -14.35 16.80
N ASP A 105 5.71 -15.61 16.71
CA ASP A 105 4.36 -16.02 16.34
C ASP A 105 3.34 -15.44 17.31
N ALA A 106 2.14 -15.13 16.82
CA ALA A 106 1.02 -14.69 17.64
C ALA A 106 1.34 -13.50 18.57
N THR A 107 2.05 -12.49 18.04
CA THR A 107 2.46 -11.30 18.81
C THR A 107 1.41 -10.19 18.80
N PHE A 108 0.75 -9.96 17.65
CA PHE A 108 -0.10 -8.79 17.42
C PHE A 108 -1.58 -9.14 17.48
N ASP A 109 -2.39 -8.22 18.04
CA ASP A 109 -3.85 -8.32 18.06
C ASP A 109 -4.46 -7.88 16.73
N GLY A 110 -3.79 -6.93 16.04
CA GLY A 110 -4.17 -6.45 14.71
C GLY A 110 -2.97 -6.14 13.84
N ILE A 111 -3.12 -6.35 12.54
CA ILE A 111 -2.11 -6.03 11.52
C ILE A 111 -2.75 -5.22 10.41
N VAL A 112 -2.02 -4.22 9.94
CA VAL A 112 -2.45 -3.40 8.80
C VAL A 112 -1.35 -3.31 7.75
N THR A 113 -1.74 -3.15 6.49
CA THR A 113 -0.84 -2.76 5.40
C THR A 113 -1.62 -1.93 4.38
N ARG A 114 -0.97 -0.92 3.80
CA ARG A 114 -1.60 -0.01 2.86
C ARG A 114 -0.69 0.34 1.70
N LEU A 115 -1.16 0.07 0.47
CA LEU A 115 -0.46 0.41 -0.78
C LEU A 115 0.98 -0.12 -0.83
N ALA A 116 1.17 -1.38 -0.43
CA ALA A 116 2.48 -2.00 -0.34
C ALA A 116 2.57 -3.34 -1.06
N ILE A 117 1.46 -4.07 -1.25
CA ILE A 117 1.49 -5.42 -1.80
C ILE A 117 2.04 -5.43 -3.22
N HIS A 118 1.72 -4.41 -4.01
CA HIS A 118 2.20 -4.27 -5.37
C HIS A 118 3.72 -3.99 -5.49
N HIS A 119 4.39 -3.74 -4.36
CA HIS A 119 5.85 -3.62 -4.26
C HIS A 119 6.53 -4.90 -3.75
N PHE A 120 5.81 -5.90 -3.27
CA PHE A 120 6.45 -7.10 -2.75
C PHE A 120 6.84 -8.06 -3.88
N ALA A 121 8.10 -8.52 -3.87
CA ALA A 121 8.58 -9.53 -4.81
C ALA A 121 7.84 -10.87 -4.62
N GLU A 122 7.59 -11.24 -3.37
CA GLU A 122 6.88 -12.46 -3.00
C GLU A 122 5.71 -12.16 -2.03
N PRO A 123 4.59 -11.62 -2.53
CA PRO A 123 3.47 -11.20 -1.68
C PRO A 123 2.86 -12.36 -0.87
N ALA A 124 2.94 -13.60 -1.36
CA ALA A 124 2.51 -14.78 -0.61
C ALA A 124 3.32 -15.00 0.67
N LYS A 125 4.64 -14.76 0.64
CA LYS A 125 5.48 -14.82 1.85
C LYS A 125 5.09 -13.76 2.86
N VAL A 126 4.84 -12.54 2.41
CA VAL A 126 4.40 -11.46 3.29
C VAL A 126 3.08 -11.80 3.95
N MET A 127 2.10 -12.32 3.20
CA MET A 127 0.83 -12.79 3.76
C MET A 127 1.02 -13.90 4.79
N SER A 128 1.92 -14.85 4.54
CA SER A 128 2.24 -15.92 5.49
C SER A 128 2.91 -15.39 6.75
N GLU A 129 3.81 -14.41 6.65
CA GLU A 129 4.43 -13.76 7.80
C GLU A 129 3.41 -12.94 8.61
N MET A 130 2.54 -12.17 7.94
CA MET A 130 1.43 -11.48 8.59
C MET A 130 0.54 -12.46 9.36
N TYR A 131 0.18 -13.58 8.74
CA TYR A 131 -0.60 -14.62 9.40
C TYR A 131 0.14 -15.24 10.59
N ARG A 132 1.43 -15.51 10.47
CA ARG A 132 2.26 -16.10 11.54
C ARG A 132 2.28 -15.21 12.78
N VAL A 133 2.56 -13.92 12.60
CA VAL A 133 2.74 -12.98 13.71
C VAL A 133 1.42 -12.46 14.29
N LEU A 134 0.29 -12.65 13.60
CA LEU A 134 -1.05 -12.33 14.10
C LEU A 134 -1.52 -13.39 15.10
N LYS A 135 -2.12 -12.99 16.21
CA LYS A 135 -2.72 -13.89 17.19
C LYS A 135 -3.93 -14.62 16.59
N PRO A 136 -4.24 -15.87 17.03
CA PRO A 136 -5.55 -16.46 16.77
C PRO A 136 -6.68 -15.53 17.22
N GLY A 137 -7.69 -15.33 16.38
CA GLY A 137 -8.77 -14.37 16.58
C GLY A 137 -8.40 -12.91 16.29
N GLY A 138 -7.15 -12.64 15.87
CA GLY A 138 -6.71 -11.30 15.49
C GLY A 138 -7.20 -10.88 14.09
N CYS A 139 -7.20 -9.57 13.85
CA CYS A 139 -7.71 -8.93 12.63
C CYS A 139 -6.58 -8.40 11.75
N ALA A 140 -6.68 -8.62 10.45
CA ALA A 140 -5.81 -8.02 9.43
C ALA A 140 -6.61 -7.08 8.53
N VAL A 141 -6.14 -5.85 8.32
CA VAL A 141 -6.71 -4.88 7.38
C VAL A 141 -5.72 -4.62 6.27
N ILE A 142 -6.10 -4.97 5.06
CA ILE A 142 -5.27 -4.89 3.86
C ILE A 142 -5.90 -3.91 2.89
N VAL A 143 -5.18 -2.86 2.52
CA VAL A 143 -5.63 -1.89 1.51
C VAL A 143 -4.61 -1.85 0.38
N ASP A 144 -5.06 -2.14 -0.83
CA ASP A 144 -4.22 -1.96 -2.02
C ASP A 144 -5.04 -1.59 -3.27
N VAL A 145 -4.33 -1.18 -4.30
CA VAL A 145 -4.87 -0.97 -5.64
C VAL A 145 -4.92 -2.31 -6.38
N ILE A 146 -5.98 -2.46 -7.18
CA ILE A 146 -6.15 -3.65 -8.03
C ILE A 146 -6.18 -3.26 -9.50
N VAL A 147 -5.81 -4.22 -10.35
CA VAL A 147 -5.93 -4.10 -11.80
C VAL A 147 -7.17 -4.79 -12.33
N SER A 148 -7.45 -4.59 -13.63
CA SER A 148 -8.47 -5.31 -14.37
C SER A 148 -8.26 -6.83 -14.31
N ASP A 149 -9.36 -7.59 -14.32
CA ASP A 149 -9.33 -9.05 -14.51
C ASP A 149 -8.97 -9.47 -15.94
N ASN A 150 -9.02 -8.53 -16.90
CA ASN A 150 -8.53 -8.76 -18.26
C ASN A 150 -6.99 -8.74 -18.26
N ALA A 151 -6.37 -9.84 -18.68
CA ALA A 151 -4.90 -10.00 -18.60
C ALA A 151 -4.12 -8.98 -19.47
N GLU A 152 -4.66 -8.56 -20.62
CA GLU A 152 -3.98 -7.57 -21.49
C GLU A 152 -4.06 -6.18 -20.86
N GLU A 153 -5.20 -5.79 -20.32
CA GLU A 153 -5.40 -4.53 -19.60
C GLU A 153 -4.51 -4.48 -18.34
N ALA A 154 -4.50 -5.57 -17.56
CA ALA A 154 -3.66 -5.69 -16.37
C ALA A 154 -2.16 -5.57 -16.70
N ALA A 155 -1.71 -6.22 -17.79
CA ALA A 155 -0.33 -6.13 -18.24
C ALA A 155 0.03 -4.70 -18.67
N LEU A 156 -0.86 -4.01 -19.39
CA LEU A 156 -0.63 -2.64 -19.84
C LEU A 156 -0.60 -1.66 -18.66
N GLN A 157 -1.54 -1.77 -17.72
CA GLN A 157 -1.56 -0.94 -16.52
C GLN A 157 -0.29 -1.15 -15.68
N ASN A 158 0.12 -2.39 -15.42
CA ASN A 158 1.35 -2.69 -14.70
C ASN A 158 2.61 -2.17 -15.43
N ALA A 159 2.65 -2.24 -16.76
CA ALA A 159 3.76 -1.67 -17.53
C ALA A 159 3.89 -0.15 -17.35
N ILE A 160 2.76 0.57 -17.33
CA ILE A 160 2.70 2.01 -17.07
C ILE A 160 3.22 2.33 -15.65
N GLU A 161 2.80 1.55 -14.64
CA GLU A 161 3.26 1.71 -13.26
C GLU A 161 4.76 1.45 -13.11
N ILE A 162 5.29 0.38 -13.72
CA ILE A 162 6.73 0.04 -13.67
C ILE A 162 7.59 1.13 -14.35
N ILE A 163 7.11 1.74 -15.43
CA ILE A 163 7.83 2.84 -16.08
C ILE A 163 7.90 4.04 -15.14
N ARG A 164 6.82 4.35 -14.43
CA ARG A 164 6.77 5.44 -13.46
C ARG A 164 7.62 5.18 -12.23
N ASP A 165 7.45 4.00 -11.65
CA ASP A 165 8.09 3.60 -10.39
C ASP A 165 8.83 2.26 -10.55
N PRO A 166 10.17 2.26 -10.53
CA PRO A 166 10.97 1.05 -10.75
C PRO A 166 10.89 0.05 -9.59
N THR A 167 10.28 0.42 -8.47
CA THR A 167 10.04 -0.49 -7.34
C THR A 167 8.71 -1.24 -7.45
N HIS A 168 7.87 -0.82 -8.39
CA HIS A 168 6.62 -1.50 -8.66
C HIS A 168 6.88 -2.89 -9.24
N ILE A 169 6.31 -3.92 -8.62
CA ILE A 169 6.36 -5.30 -9.13
C ILE A 169 5.11 -5.58 -9.93
N ARG A 170 3.96 -5.62 -9.27
CA ARG A 170 2.70 -5.92 -9.93
C ARG A 170 1.50 -5.62 -9.03
N MET A 171 0.59 -4.79 -9.47
CA MET A 171 -0.78 -4.79 -8.95
C MET A 171 -1.48 -6.09 -9.34
N LEU A 172 -2.21 -6.66 -8.41
CA LEU A 172 -2.91 -7.93 -8.58
C LEU A 172 -4.36 -7.70 -9.02
N PRO A 173 -4.92 -8.58 -9.87
CA PRO A 173 -6.37 -8.68 -10.00
C PRO A 173 -7.01 -9.03 -8.65
N GLU A 174 -8.26 -8.62 -8.46
CA GLU A 174 -8.98 -8.79 -7.19
C GLU A 174 -9.03 -10.26 -6.73
N ALA A 175 -9.37 -11.17 -7.64
CA ALA A 175 -9.45 -12.59 -7.35
C ALA A 175 -8.11 -13.20 -6.91
N GLU A 176 -7.00 -12.75 -7.53
CA GLU A 176 -5.65 -13.22 -7.15
C GLU A 176 -5.24 -12.71 -5.78
N LEU A 177 -5.52 -11.44 -5.45
CA LEU A 177 -5.26 -10.88 -4.13
C LEU A 177 -6.01 -11.67 -3.05
N PHE A 178 -7.29 -11.95 -3.28
CA PHE A 178 -8.11 -12.74 -2.34
C PHE A 178 -7.62 -14.18 -2.19
N SER A 179 -7.16 -14.81 -3.27
CA SER A 179 -6.56 -16.15 -3.20
C SER A 179 -5.34 -16.13 -2.30
N LYS A 180 -4.40 -15.20 -2.49
CA LYS A 180 -3.19 -15.09 -1.67
C LYS A 180 -3.48 -14.89 -0.17
N ILE A 181 -4.50 -14.10 0.16
CA ILE A 181 -4.94 -13.90 1.55
C ILE A 181 -5.47 -15.22 2.13
N LYS A 182 -6.35 -15.92 1.40
CA LYS A 182 -6.93 -17.20 1.83
C LYS A 182 -5.89 -18.31 1.92
N ASP A 183 -4.97 -18.39 0.95
CA ASP A 183 -3.91 -19.40 0.89
C ASP A 183 -2.92 -19.26 2.06
N ALA A 184 -2.75 -18.05 2.61
CA ALA A 184 -2.00 -17.82 3.84
C ALA A 184 -2.72 -18.29 5.11
N GLY A 185 -4.02 -18.64 5.03
CA GLY A 185 -4.83 -19.13 6.14
C GLY A 185 -5.85 -18.14 6.69
N PHE A 186 -5.92 -16.92 6.17
CA PHE A 186 -6.91 -15.93 6.60
C PHE A 186 -8.33 -16.26 6.13
N THR A 187 -9.32 -15.86 6.93
CA THR A 187 -10.73 -15.84 6.54
C THR A 187 -11.13 -14.40 6.25
N ILE A 188 -11.51 -14.09 5.02
CA ILE A 188 -11.99 -12.75 4.65
C ILE A 188 -13.38 -12.54 5.25
N GLN A 189 -13.55 -11.47 6.02
CA GLN A 189 -14.78 -11.09 6.71
C GLN A 189 -15.55 -10.02 5.96
N ASP A 190 -14.85 -9.02 5.42
CA ASP A 190 -15.46 -7.93 4.69
C ASP A 190 -14.57 -7.45 3.55
N ILE A 191 -15.19 -6.96 2.49
CA ILE A 191 -14.54 -6.37 1.34
C ILE A 191 -15.29 -5.09 1.00
N SER A 192 -14.59 -4.00 1.00
CA SER A 192 -15.08 -2.73 0.51
C SER A 192 -14.10 -2.13 -0.49
N GLY A 193 -14.54 -1.12 -1.22
CA GLY A 193 -13.65 -0.50 -2.20
C GLY A 193 -14.17 0.85 -2.65
N TRP A 194 -13.29 1.60 -3.27
CA TRP A 194 -13.63 2.87 -3.91
C TRP A 194 -12.70 3.11 -5.09
N ASP A 195 -13.18 3.87 -6.03
CA ASP A 195 -12.39 4.37 -7.13
C ASP A 195 -11.88 5.77 -6.76
N LYS A 196 -10.62 6.04 -7.07
CA LYS A 196 -10.01 7.34 -6.89
C LYS A 196 -9.63 7.92 -8.25
N ASP A 197 -10.22 9.05 -8.57
CA ASP A 197 -9.80 9.87 -9.70
C ASP A 197 -8.36 10.34 -9.50
N ARG A 198 -7.55 10.22 -10.54
CA ARG A 198 -6.15 10.62 -10.55
C ARG A 198 -5.86 11.53 -11.72
N GLU A 199 -5.20 12.62 -11.44
CA GLU A 199 -4.52 13.42 -12.45
C GLU A 199 -3.14 12.82 -12.72
N PHE A 200 -2.84 12.60 -13.98
CA PHE A 200 -1.59 11.94 -14.39
C PHE A 200 -0.34 12.69 -13.94
N GLU A 201 -0.36 14.03 -14.03
CA GLU A 201 0.79 14.85 -13.66
C GLU A 201 1.01 14.86 -12.14
N GLU A 202 -0.06 14.94 -11.33
CA GLU A 202 0.04 14.80 -9.88
C GLU A 202 0.62 13.45 -9.49
N TRP A 203 0.12 12.39 -10.10
CA TRP A 203 0.59 11.02 -9.84
C TRP A 203 2.05 10.81 -10.26
N CYS A 204 2.46 11.35 -11.41
CA CYS A 204 3.84 11.34 -11.86
C CYS A 204 4.77 12.14 -10.95
N GLY A 205 4.28 13.25 -10.39
CA GLY A 205 5.02 14.11 -9.47
C GLY A 205 5.50 13.41 -8.20
N ILE A 206 4.82 12.34 -7.79
CA ILE A 206 5.24 11.53 -6.64
C ILE A 206 6.61 10.88 -6.89
N ALA A 207 6.81 10.30 -8.06
CA ALA A 207 8.07 9.66 -8.44
C ALA A 207 9.19 10.67 -8.76
N ASN A 208 8.84 11.88 -9.19
CA ASN A 208 9.74 13.00 -9.48
C ASN A 208 10.97 12.62 -10.33
N ASP A 209 10.73 11.88 -11.43
CA ASP A 209 11.75 11.42 -12.37
C ASP A 209 11.42 11.86 -13.80
N ALA A 210 11.98 12.99 -14.23
CA ALA A 210 11.69 13.58 -15.54
C ALA A 210 12.10 12.67 -16.72
N GLN A 211 13.12 11.82 -16.55
CA GLN A 211 13.58 10.93 -17.62
C GLN A 211 12.58 9.81 -17.89
N ARG A 212 11.86 9.35 -16.87
CA ARG A 212 10.80 8.34 -16.96
C ARG A 212 9.46 8.94 -17.37
N ILE A 213 9.11 10.07 -16.78
CA ILE A 213 7.78 10.71 -16.93
C ILE A 213 7.57 11.27 -18.35
N GLY A 214 8.60 11.84 -18.97
CA GLY A 214 8.48 12.38 -20.33
C GLY A 214 8.00 11.35 -21.37
N PRO A 215 8.71 10.22 -21.55
CA PRO A 215 8.27 9.13 -22.40
C PRO A 215 6.94 8.53 -21.99
N LEU A 216 6.71 8.34 -20.69
CA LEU A 216 5.46 7.78 -20.16
C LEU A 216 4.25 8.65 -20.53
N ARG A 217 4.36 9.98 -20.42
CA ARG A 217 3.31 10.92 -20.83
C ARG A 217 2.95 10.76 -22.30
N THR A 218 3.94 10.59 -23.17
CA THR A 218 3.72 10.38 -24.61
C THR A 218 2.96 9.06 -24.85
N ILE A 219 3.37 7.99 -24.19
CA ILE A 219 2.68 6.68 -24.27
C ILE A 219 1.24 6.79 -23.79
N ALA A 220 1.01 7.37 -22.60
CA ALA A 220 -0.30 7.51 -22.02
C ALA A 220 -1.25 8.35 -22.89
N ARG A 221 -0.76 9.49 -23.43
CA ARG A 221 -1.56 10.31 -24.37
C ARG A 221 -1.92 9.57 -25.64
N THR A 222 -0.99 8.77 -26.19
CA THR A 222 -1.27 7.97 -27.38
C THR A 222 -2.34 6.93 -27.09
N LEU A 223 -2.20 6.18 -26.01
CA LEU A 223 -3.20 5.18 -25.59
C LEU A 223 -4.58 5.79 -25.38
N ALA A 224 -4.66 6.93 -24.67
CA ALA A 224 -5.91 7.62 -24.41
C ALA A 224 -6.60 8.10 -25.71
N ARG A 225 -5.84 8.65 -26.66
CA ARG A 225 -6.35 9.10 -27.97
C ARG A 225 -6.83 7.95 -28.83
N ASP A 226 -6.18 6.79 -28.73
CA ASP A 226 -6.57 5.56 -29.43
C ASP A 226 -7.74 4.83 -28.76
N GLY A 227 -8.35 5.41 -27.72
CA GLY A 227 -9.43 4.81 -26.93
C GLY A 227 -9.02 3.58 -26.13
N ARG A 228 -7.73 3.42 -25.86
CA ARG A 228 -7.18 2.34 -25.04
C ARG A 228 -7.15 2.76 -23.58
N HIS A 229 -8.19 2.43 -22.85
CA HIS A 229 -8.38 2.81 -21.45
C HIS A 229 -7.54 1.98 -20.45
N ALA A 230 -6.78 0.99 -20.93
CA ALA A 230 -5.88 0.13 -20.15
C ALA A 230 -6.50 -0.49 -18.87
N GLY A 231 -7.80 -0.70 -18.87
CA GLY A 231 -8.56 -1.24 -17.74
C GLY A 231 -8.72 -0.32 -16.52
N PHE A 232 -8.16 0.90 -16.56
CA PHE A 232 -8.23 1.88 -15.46
C PHE A 232 -8.75 3.25 -15.89
N GLY A 233 -9.47 3.32 -16.99
CA GLY A 233 -10.18 4.53 -17.45
C GLY A 233 -9.25 5.64 -17.95
N LEU A 234 -8.03 5.30 -18.43
CA LEU A 234 -7.11 6.28 -18.97
C LEU A 234 -7.76 7.07 -20.13
N SER A 235 -7.82 8.37 -19.99
CA SER A 235 -8.49 9.28 -20.92
C SER A 235 -7.90 10.68 -20.87
N VAL A 236 -8.35 11.54 -21.77
CA VAL A 236 -8.05 12.98 -21.75
C VAL A 236 -9.35 13.69 -21.42
N ASN A 237 -9.33 14.55 -20.40
CA ASN A 237 -10.50 15.35 -20.00
C ASN A 237 -10.69 16.61 -20.88
N ASP A 238 -11.73 17.40 -20.59
CA ASP A 238 -12.06 18.61 -21.34
C ASP A 238 -11.00 19.72 -21.23
N GLN A 239 -10.10 19.66 -20.25
CA GLN A 239 -8.97 20.56 -20.06
C GLN A 239 -7.68 20.09 -20.75
N ASP A 240 -7.73 19.05 -21.60
CA ASP A 240 -6.59 18.38 -22.23
C ASP A 240 -5.63 17.73 -21.23
N GLU A 241 -6.11 17.33 -20.06
CA GLU A 241 -5.32 16.65 -19.04
C GLU A 241 -5.55 15.14 -19.10
N LEU A 242 -4.47 14.37 -18.91
CA LEU A 242 -4.56 12.93 -18.74
C LEU A 242 -5.12 12.60 -17.35
N VAL A 243 -6.18 11.80 -17.33
CA VAL A 243 -6.85 11.34 -16.10
C VAL A 243 -7.07 9.84 -16.16
N PHE A 244 -7.18 9.22 -14.99
CA PHE A 244 -7.45 7.80 -14.85
C PHE A 244 -8.02 7.47 -13.47
N LEU A 245 -8.38 6.19 -13.23
CA LEU A 245 -8.91 5.70 -11.97
C LEU A 245 -7.95 4.72 -11.31
N HIS A 246 -7.68 4.90 -10.03
CA HIS A 246 -7.15 3.83 -9.19
C HIS A 246 -8.30 3.14 -8.46
N ARG A 247 -8.43 1.84 -8.67
CA ARG A 247 -9.40 1.00 -7.96
C ARG A 247 -8.79 0.49 -6.68
N TRP A 248 -9.32 0.92 -5.56
CA TRP A 248 -8.83 0.53 -4.25
C TRP A 248 -9.71 -0.54 -3.63
N ARG A 249 -9.11 -1.49 -2.93
CA ARG A 249 -9.81 -2.47 -2.10
C ARG A 249 -9.30 -2.40 -0.69
N LEU A 250 -10.26 -2.43 0.24
CA LEU A 250 -10.03 -2.65 1.66
C LEU A 250 -10.60 -4.02 2.00
N ILE A 251 -9.76 -4.88 2.51
CA ILE A 251 -10.09 -6.25 2.90
C ILE A 251 -9.88 -6.37 4.40
N VAL A 252 -10.91 -6.79 5.11
CA VAL A 252 -10.85 -7.19 6.51
C VAL A 252 -10.79 -8.71 6.55
N ALA A 253 -9.78 -9.24 7.21
CA ALA A 253 -9.59 -10.68 7.30
C ALA A 253 -9.14 -11.07 8.71
N ASP A 254 -9.58 -12.22 9.19
CA ASP A 254 -9.24 -12.72 10.52
C ASP A 254 -8.35 -13.96 10.42
N LYS A 255 -7.49 -14.12 11.41
CA LYS A 255 -6.89 -15.41 11.72
C LYS A 255 -7.88 -16.19 12.57
N PRO A 256 -8.37 -17.37 12.13
CA PRO A 256 -9.31 -18.16 12.92
C PRO A 256 -8.84 -18.37 14.35
N ALA A 257 -9.77 -18.29 15.31
CA ALA A 257 -9.49 -18.73 16.67
C ALA A 257 -9.15 -20.22 16.69
N ALA A 258 -8.20 -20.61 17.56
CA ALA A 258 -7.76 -22.01 17.65
C ALA A 258 -8.85 -22.91 18.25
#